data_0104bb21d3c85e28f1bcada314552a85
#
_entry.id   0104bb21d3c85e28f1bcada314552a85
#
_cell.length_a   1.000
_cell.length_b   1.000
_cell.length_c   1.000
_cell.angle_alpha   90.00
_cell.angle_beta   90.00
_cell.angle_gamma   90.00
#
_symmetry.space_group_name_H-M   'P 1'
#
loop_
_entity.id
_entity.type
_entity.pdbx_description
1 polymer ?
#
loop_
_entity_poly.entity_id
_entity_poly.type
_entity_poly.pdbx_seq_one_letter_code
_entity_poly.pdbx_strand_id
1 'polypeptide(L)'
;METEVYLAADTKVLAANIVLDAELQPLEDEDLDEEAQQALTRCFDLLSETALEMRRPIIHVQLPYGKVATSAHNFCVNQLMQHGYRLAHEEIHGYVVMPLALERVENIHTECFENSEFPDEIIPGILELLNQSNTDIPTGDLLRQPQPWTLQRLQQSATAHKKRGNRTLTTVLRDDSGCVLALSEALQRCHSSADLAEQGITIVDCDHRNQGYGTRVKAAALKNIHNNWPKVKRVFSDYSSHNTRMGSINSRLGFQRVSATQIWQLTL
;
A
#
# COMPACT_ATOMS: atom_id res chain seq x y z
N MET A 1 -0.34 12.69 22.99
CA MET A 1 -0.75 12.61 21.56
C MET A 1 0.43 13.04 20.72
N GLU A 2 0.76 12.27 19.71
CA GLU A 2 1.90 12.52 18.83
C GLU A 2 1.41 12.64 17.39
N THR A 3 1.89 13.65 16.67
CA THR A 3 1.60 13.81 15.24
C THR A 3 2.88 13.52 14.47
N GLU A 4 2.90 12.39 13.78
CA GLU A 4 4.02 12.03 12.92
C GLU A 4 3.81 12.66 11.54
N VAL A 5 4.76 13.49 11.12
CA VAL A 5 4.76 14.14 9.81
C VAL A 5 5.74 13.45 8.90
N TYR A 6 5.28 13.03 7.72
CA TYR A 6 6.11 12.41 6.71
C TYR A 6 6.36 13.35 5.53
N LEU A 7 7.61 13.41 5.12
CA LEU A 7 7.95 14.03 3.84
C LEU A 7 7.66 13.02 2.72
N ALA A 8 6.48 13.13 2.12
CA ALA A 8 6.15 12.36 0.93
C ALA A 8 7.15 12.64 -0.20
N ALA A 9 7.35 11.69 -1.10
CA ALA A 9 8.15 11.88 -2.32
C ALA A 9 7.59 13.02 -3.19
N ASP A 10 6.28 13.27 -3.12
CA ASP A 10 5.64 14.46 -3.69
C ASP A 10 6.00 15.70 -2.85
N THR A 11 6.71 16.63 -3.46
CA THR A 11 7.19 17.84 -2.79
C THR A 11 6.08 18.85 -2.46
N LYS A 12 4.87 18.63 -2.94
CA LYS A 12 3.69 19.48 -2.66
C LYS A 12 2.82 18.93 -1.54
N VAL A 13 3.05 17.69 -1.11
CA VAL A 13 2.23 17.00 -0.13
C VAL A 13 2.94 16.89 1.21
N LEU A 14 2.27 17.31 2.28
CA LEU A 14 2.58 16.97 3.65
C LEU A 14 1.70 15.79 4.06
N ALA A 15 2.30 14.66 4.38
CA ALA A 15 1.56 13.50 4.88
C ALA A 15 1.73 13.42 6.40
N ALA A 16 0.63 13.13 7.11
CA ALA A 16 0.65 13.02 8.57
C ALA A 16 -0.17 11.83 9.04
N ASN A 17 0.31 11.19 10.12
CA ASN A 17 -0.45 10.27 10.95
C ASN A 17 -0.71 10.95 12.30
N ILE A 18 -1.92 10.80 12.81
CA ILE A 18 -2.25 11.19 14.17
C ILE A 18 -2.23 9.92 15.02
N VAL A 19 -1.33 9.86 15.99
CA VAL A 19 -1.18 8.74 16.91
C VAL A 19 -1.65 9.18 18.29
N LEU A 20 -2.64 8.50 18.83
CA LEU A 20 -3.06 8.65 20.22
C LEU A 20 -2.17 7.76 21.11
N ASP A 21 -1.65 8.32 22.20
CA ASP A 21 -0.99 7.53 23.23
C ASP A 21 -1.93 6.45 23.77
N ALA A 22 -1.36 5.32 24.17
CA ALA A 22 -2.14 4.18 24.67
C ALA A 22 -3.05 4.57 25.86
N GLU A 23 -2.60 5.53 26.69
CA GLU A 23 -3.38 6.05 27.82
C GLU A 23 -4.54 6.95 27.40
N LEU A 24 -4.51 7.50 26.17
CA LEU A 24 -5.55 8.35 25.60
C LEU A 24 -6.43 7.59 24.59
N GLN A 25 -6.12 6.31 24.33
CA GLN A 25 -6.98 5.48 23.49
C GLN A 25 -8.22 5.05 24.29
N PRO A 26 -9.42 5.52 23.92
CA PRO A 26 -10.63 5.08 24.60
C PRO A 26 -10.86 3.59 24.32
N LEU A 27 -11.51 2.91 25.23
CA LEU A 27 -12.05 1.56 24.99
C LEU A 27 -13.08 1.63 23.84
N GLU A 28 -13.44 0.47 23.27
CA GLU A 28 -14.27 0.40 22.04
C GLU A 28 -15.57 1.21 22.12
N ASP A 29 -16.15 1.40 23.32
CA ASP A 29 -17.41 2.11 23.54
C ASP A 29 -17.24 3.44 24.28
N GLU A 30 -16.03 3.93 24.48
CA GLU A 30 -15.77 5.20 25.18
C GLU A 30 -15.55 6.35 24.19
N ASP A 31 -16.02 7.55 24.57
CA ASP A 31 -15.70 8.77 23.85
C ASP A 31 -14.34 9.32 24.30
N LEU A 32 -13.68 10.09 23.42
CA LEU A 32 -12.49 10.85 23.80
C LEU A 32 -12.84 11.87 24.86
N ASP A 33 -12.01 11.98 25.90
CA ASP A 33 -12.15 13.02 26.90
C ASP A 33 -11.88 14.43 26.34
N GLU A 34 -12.22 15.48 27.11
CA GLU A 34 -12.07 16.87 26.66
C GLU A 34 -10.62 17.25 26.35
N GLU A 35 -9.65 16.71 27.09
CA GLU A 35 -8.22 16.98 26.90
C GLU A 35 -7.73 16.39 25.58
N ALA A 36 -8.08 15.13 25.29
CA ALA A 36 -7.77 14.48 24.03
C ALA A 36 -8.45 15.18 22.84
N GLN A 37 -9.70 15.63 23.00
CA GLN A 37 -10.41 16.39 21.98
C GLN A 37 -9.71 17.73 21.67
N GLN A 38 -9.31 18.48 22.69
CA GLN A 38 -8.57 19.75 22.54
C GLN A 38 -7.20 19.52 21.90
N ALA A 39 -6.47 18.49 22.35
CA ALA A 39 -5.18 18.15 21.79
C ALA A 39 -5.29 17.80 20.30
N LEU A 40 -6.30 17.02 19.90
CA LEU A 40 -6.55 16.68 18.50
C LEU A 40 -6.84 17.92 17.64
N THR A 41 -7.67 18.85 18.14
CA THR A 41 -7.96 20.12 17.44
C THR A 41 -6.66 20.91 17.20
N ARG A 42 -5.80 21.02 18.21
CA ARG A 42 -4.49 21.69 18.07
C ARG A 42 -3.58 21.02 17.07
N CYS A 43 -3.65 19.68 16.92
CA CYS A 43 -2.87 18.97 15.89
C CYS A 43 -3.24 19.43 14.47
N PHE A 44 -4.52 19.67 14.18
CA PHE A 44 -4.93 20.13 12.85
C PHE A 44 -4.47 21.56 12.55
N ASP A 45 -4.50 22.45 13.55
CA ASP A 45 -3.96 23.81 13.41
C ASP A 45 -2.46 23.76 13.11
N LEU A 46 -1.69 22.98 13.89
CA LEU A 46 -0.25 22.80 13.70
C LEU A 46 0.10 22.17 12.34
N LEU A 47 -0.73 21.24 11.83
CA LEU A 47 -0.51 20.67 10.50
C LEU A 47 -0.64 21.73 9.40
N SER A 48 -1.62 22.62 9.52
CA SER A 48 -1.82 23.71 8.56
C SER A 48 -0.66 24.72 8.60
N GLU A 49 -0.22 25.12 9.79
CA GLU A 49 0.95 26.00 9.97
C GLU A 49 2.22 25.35 9.39
N THR A 50 2.49 24.09 9.76
CA THR A 50 3.66 23.33 9.25
C THR A 50 3.65 23.21 7.73
N ALA A 51 2.48 22.95 7.14
CA ALA A 51 2.35 22.82 5.69
C ALA A 51 2.67 24.14 4.98
N LEU A 52 2.21 25.28 5.52
CA LEU A 52 2.55 26.61 4.99
C LEU A 52 4.05 26.92 5.11
N GLU A 53 4.66 26.66 6.28
CA GLU A 53 6.09 26.85 6.51
C GLU A 53 6.93 26.03 5.55
N MET A 54 6.54 24.77 5.32
CA MET A 54 7.21 23.84 4.42
C MET A 54 6.87 24.05 2.94
N ARG A 55 5.99 25.01 2.62
CA ARG A 55 5.48 25.27 1.26
C ARG A 55 4.87 24.02 0.60
N ARG A 56 4.11 23.24 1.38
CA ARG A 56 3.41 22.04 0.95
C ARG A 56 1.89 22.27 1.05
N PRO A 57 1.27 22.81 0.00
CA PRO A 57 -0.13 23.26 0.09
C PRO A 57 -1.17 22.14 0.17
N ILE A 58 -0.74 20.88 0.06
CA ILE A 58 -1.64 19.72 0.16
C ILE A 58 -1.28 18.95 1.43
N ILE A 59 -2.27 18.71 2.29
CA ILE A 59 -2.11 17.92 3.51
C ILE A 59 -2.92 16.64 3.35
N HIS A 60 -2.26 15.50 3.56
CA HIS A 60 -2.90 14.19 3.65
C HIS A 60 -2.82 13.69 5.10
N VAL A 61 -3.97 13.47 5.72
CA VAL A 61 -4.06 12.86 7.05
C VAL A 61 -4.56 11.42 6.89
N GLN A 62 -3.78 10.47 7.40
CA GLN A 62 -4.14 9.06 7.42
C GLN A 62 -4.85 8.74 8.73
N LEU A 63 -6.05 8.18 8.63
CA LEU A 63 -6.88 7.78 9.76
C LEU A 63 -7.17 6.27 9.65
N PRO A 64 -6.39 5.42 10.33
CA PRO A 64 -6.65 3.98 10.35
C PRO A 64 -7.85 3.64 11.21
N TYR A 65 -8.56 2.57 10.86
CA TYR A 65 -9.62 2.01 11.67
C TYR A 65 -9.73 0.49 11.49
N GLY A 66 -10.28 -0.19 12.50
CA GLY A 66 -10.49 -1.63 12.48
C GLY A 66 -11.63 -2.06 11.55
N LYS A 67 -12.21 -3.23 11.83
CA LYS A 67 -13.37 -3.73 11.06
C LYS A 67 -14.61 -2.85 11.24
N VAL A 68 -14.72 -2.19 12.39
CA VAL A 68 -15.80 -1.28 12.77
C VAL A 68 -15.16 0.04 13.22
N ALA A 69 -15.77 1.15 12.83
CA ALA A 69 -15.36 2.47 13.29
C ALA A 69 -15.78 2.65 14.77
N THR A 70 -14.85 3.13 15.59
CA THR A 70 -15.08 3.45 17.01
C THR A 70 -15.64 4.88 17.18
N SER A 71 -16.12 5.22 18.36
CA SER A 71 -16.52 6.61 18.73
C SER A 71 -15.36 7.58 18.50
N ALA A 72 -14.14 7.21 18.90
CA ALA A 72 -12.94 8.01 18.69
C ALA A 72 -12.66 8.25 17.19
N HIS A 73 -12.80 7.21 16.36
CA HIS A 73 -12.67 7.36 14.89
C HIS A 73 -13.70 8.36 14.35
N ASN A 74 -14.97 8.23 14.75
CA ASN A 74 -16.03 9.13 14.32
C ASN A 74 -15.79 10.56 14.76
N PHE A 75 -15.26 10.78 15.97
CA PHE A 75 -14.84 12.10 16.43
C PHE A 75 -13.75 12.68 15.53
N CYS A 76 -12.69 11.91 15.22
CA CYS A 76 -11.63 12.34 14.31
C CYS A 76 -12.18 12.73 12.93
N VAL A 77 -13.09 11.92 12.38
CA VAL A 77 -13.76 12.21 11.09
C VAL A 77 -14.50 13.56 11.15
N ASN A 78 -15.27 13.82 12.23
CA ASN A 78 -15.99 15.08 12.40
C ASN A 78 -15.04 16.28 12.50
N GLN A 79 -13.92 16.13 13.23
CA GLN A 79 -12.91 17.17 13.34
C GLN A 79 -12.25 17.47 11.99
N LEU A 80 -11.87 16.42 11.24
CA LEU A 80 -11.31 16.58 9.90
C LEU A 80 -12.26 17.36 8.98
N MET A 81 -13.54 16.99 8.98
CA MET A 81 -14.57 17.71 8.19
C MET A 81 -14.71 19.18 8.61
N GLN A 82 -14.71 19.48 9.92
CA GLN A 82 -14.80 20.84 10.45
C GLN A 82 -13.58 21.70 10.05
N HIS A 83 -12.38 21.11 9.96
CA HIS A 83 -11.17 21.77 9.48
C HIS A 83 -11.05 21.79 7.94
N GLY A 84 -12.10 21.43 7.22
CA GLY A 84 -12.16 21.52 5.76
C GLY A 84 -11.51 20.37 5.00
N TYR A 85 -11.08 19.32 5.69
CA TYR A 85 -10.60 18.12 5.02
C TYR A 85 -11.74 17.37 4.33
N ARG A 86 -11.41 16.69 3.25
CA ARG A 86 -12.34 15.81 2.51
C ARG A 86 -11.75 14.42 2.44
N LEU A 87 -12.59 13.39 2.58
CA LEU A 87 -12.17 12.02 2.33
C LEU A 87 -11.81 11.87 0.84
N ALA A 88 -10.53 11.64 0.58
CA ALA A 88 -10.01 11.52 -0.78
C ALA A 88 -9.75 10.08 -1.20
N HIS A 89 -9.42 9.20 -0.24
CA HIS A 89 -9.10 7.81 -0.55
C HIS A 89 -9.33 6.89 0.65
N GLU A 90 -9.55 5.60 0.37
CA GLU A 90 -9.61 4.58 1.40
C GLU A 90 -8.87 3.33 0.92
N GLU A 91 -8.02 2.79 1.78
CA GLU A 91 -7.26 1.55 1.55
C GLU A 91 -7.75 0.45 2.49
N ILE A 92 -7.95 -0.74 1.95
CA ILE A 92 -8.31 -1.94 2.69
C ILE A 92 -7.04 -2.73 2.97
N HIS A 93 -6.80 -3.08 4.23
CA HIS A 93 -5.65 -3.85 4.68
C HIS A 93 -6.07 -5.25 5.13
N GLY A 94 -5.22 -6.21 4.86
CA GLY A 94 -5.44 -7.56 5.29
C GLY A 94 -4.29 -8.49 4.93
N TYR A 95 -4.50 -9.77 5.08
CA TYR A 95 -3.48 -10.78 4.81
C TYR A 95 -4.08 -12.07 4.24
N VAL A 96 -3.18 -12.85 3.64
CA VAL A 96 -3.42 -14.23 3.24
C VAL A 96 -2.62 -15.13 4.16
N VAL A 97 -3.22 -16.24 4.65
CA VAL A 97 -2.53 -17.25 5.46
C VAL A 97 -1.80 -18.23 4.55
N MET A 98 -0.56 -18.55 4.92
CA MET A 98 0.27 -19.48 4.17
C MET A 98 0.43 -20.83 4.91
N PRO A 99 0.60 -21.95 4.21
CA PRO A 99 0.55 -22.11 2.76
C PRO A 99 -0.86 -21.98 2.20
N LEU A 100 -0.98 -21.46 0.98
CA LEU A 100 -2.25 -21.32 0.30
C LEU A 100 -2.66 -22.64 -0.35
N ALA A 101 -3.91 -23.07 -0.17
CA ALA A 101 -4.50 -24.18 -0.93
C ALA A 101 -4.84 -23.69 -2.36
N LEU A 102 -3.82 -23.66 -3.23
CA LEU A 102 -3.92 -23.14 -4.61
C LEU A 102 -4.51 -24.14 -5.62
N GLU A 103 -5.22 -25.18 -5.18
CA GLU A 103 -5.77 -26.23 -6.05
C GLU A 103 -6.71 -25.70 -7.15
N ARG A 104 -7.12 -24.43 -7.05
CA ARG A 104 -8.10 -23.79 -7.98
C ARG A 104 -7.48 -22.75 -8.93
N VAL A 105 -6.17 -22.51 -8.86
CA VAL A 105 -5.53 -21.53 -9.74
C VAL A 105 -4.65 -22.28 -10.74
N GLU A 106 -4.98 -22.16 -12.04
CA GLU A 106 -4.17 -22.74 -13.10
C GLU A 106 -2.72 -22.28 -12.99
N ASN A 107 -1.80 -23.23 -13.03
CA ASN A 107 -0.40 -22.92 -13.09
C ASN A 107 -0.08 -22.27 -14.44
N ILE A 108 0.61 -21.14 -14.38
CA ILE A 108 1.20 -20.48 -15.53
C ILE A 108 2.72 -20.46 -15.38
N HIS A 109 3.42 -20.45 -16.48
CA HIS A 109 4.86 -20.28 -16.43
C HIS A 109 5.17 -18.84 -15.99
N THR A 110 5.90 -18.70 -14.89
CA THR A 110 6.37 -17.42 -14.36
C THR A 110 7.82 -17.52 -13.96
N GLU A 111 8.53 -16.44 -14.08
CA GLU A 111 9.88 -16.29 -13.58
C GLU A 111 9.87 -15.51 -12.26
N CYS A 112 10.82 -15.83 -11.36
CA CYS A 112 10.92 -15.16 -10.07
C CYS A 112 12.33 -14.59 -9.93
N PHE A 113 12.40 -13.30 -9.64
CA PHE A 113 13.66 -12.56 -9.48
C PHE A 113 13.78 -12.06 -8.06
N GLU A 114 14.94 -12.30 -7.43
CA GLU A 114 15.27 -11.77 -6.11
C GLU A 114 15.92 -10.39 -6.23
N ASN A 115 15.62 -9.52 -5.26
CA ASN A 115 16.29 -8.23 -5.05
C ASN A 115 16.36 -7.33 -6.30
N SER A 116 15.35 -7.46 -7.19
CA SER A 116 15.27 -6.74 -8.47
C SER A 116 16.48 -7.00 -9.40
N GLU A 117 17.09 -8.19 -9.31
CA GLU A 117 18.17 -8.63 -10.20
C GLU A 117 17.57 -9.17 -11.51
N PHE A 118 17.13 -8.28 -12.37
CA PHE A 118 16.48 -8.61 -13.64
C PHE A 118 17.48 -8.74 -14.78
N PRO A 119 17.28 -9.70 -15.71
CA PRO A 119 17.95 -9.69 -17.01
C PRO A 119 17.64 -8.41 -17.80
N ASP A 120 18.64 -7.90 -18.52
CA ASP A 120 18.52 -6.61 -19.22
C ASP A 120 17.35 -6.59 -20.22
N GLU A 121 17.07 -7.73 -20.84
CA GLU A 121 16.02 -7.86 -21.86
C GLU A 121 14.60 -7.65 -21.32
N ILE A 122 14.33 -7.89 -20.03
CA ILE A 122 12.98 -7.71 -19.46
C ILE A 122 12.79 -6.36 -18.76
N ILE A 123 13.87 -5.63 -18.48
CA ILE A 123 13.81 -4.34 -17.78
C ILE A 123 12.87 -3.35 -18.48
N PRO A 124 12.89 -3.17 -19.80
CA PRO A 124 11.97 -2.27 -20.47
C PRO A 124 10.50 -2.60 -20.20
N GLY A 125 10.09 -3.87 -20.29
CA GLY A 125 8.71 -4.30 -20.01
C GLY A 125 8.31 -4.12 -18.54
N ILE A 126 9.25 -4.36 -17.60
CA ILE A 126 9.01 -4.07 -16.17
C ILE A 126 8.77 -2.57 -15.96
N LEU A 127 9.60 -1.70 -16.54
CA LEU A 127 9.46 -0.25 -16.42
C LEU A 127 8.14 0.24 -17.04
N GLU A 128 7.72 -0.35 -18.16
CA GLU A 128 6.45 -0.05 -18.79
C GLU A 128 5.27 -0.36 -17.86
N LEU A 129 5.22 -1.56 -17.29
CA LEU A 129 4.18 -1.93 -16.32
C LEU A 129 4.21 -1.06 -15.07
N LEU A 130 5.39 -0.76 -14.53
CA LEU A 130 5.51 0.11 -13.36
C LEU A 130 5.03 1.55 -13.66
N ASN A 131 5.29 2.07 -14.87
CA ASN A 131 4.76 3.36 -15.29
C ASN A 131 3.25 3.33 -15.52
N GLN A 132 2.73 2.27 -16.12
CA GLN A 132 1.30 2.04 -16.26
C GLN A 132 0.59 2.04 -14.88
N SER A 133 1.23 1.51 -13.84
CA SER A 133 0.66 1.51 -12.49
C SER A 133 0.37 2.91 -11.94
N ASN A 134 1.11 3.92 -12.36
CA ASN A 134 0.89 5.31 -11.93
C ASN A 134 -0.49 5.86 -12.32
N THR A 135 -1.08 5.32 -13.38
CA THR A 135 -2.40 5.72 -13.89
C THR A 135 -3.50 4.70 -13.56
N ASP A 136 -3.13 3.45 -13.38
CA ASP A 136 -4.08 2.34 -13.22
C ASP A 136 -4.51 2.07 -11.79
N ILE A 137 -3.62 2.34 -10.83
CA ILE A 137 -3.95 2.13 -9.42
C ILE A 137 -4.92 3.24 -9.00
N PRO A 138 -6.16 2.89 -8.62
CA PRO A 138 -7.11 3.89 -8.17
C PRO A 138 -6.58 4.60 -6.92
N THR A 139 -6.53 5.91 -6.97
CA THR A 139 -6.10 6.77 -5.86
C THR A 139 -7.22 7.67 -5.34
N GLY A 140 -8.46 7.42 -5.79
CA GLY A 140 -9.59 8.29 -5.46
C GLY A 140 -9.33 9.73 -5.92
N ASP A 141 -9.65 10.67 -5.05
CA ASP A 141 -9.49 12.10 -5.30
C ASP A 141 -8.17 12.66 -4.74
N LEU A 142 -7.19 11.79 -4.42
CA LEU A 142 -5.88 12.22 -3.93
C LEU A 142 -5.13 13.04 -4.97
N LEU A 143 -4.81 14.27 -4.60
CA LEU A 143 -3.90 15.13 -5.36
C LEU A 143 -2.47 14.66 -5.13
N ARG A 144 -1.86 14.08 -6.13
CA ARG A 144 -0.47 13.61 -6.12
C ARG A 144 0.16 13.76 -7.49
N GLN A 145 1.48 13.91 -7.52
CA GLN A 145 2.25 13.90 -8.77
C GLN A 145 2.87 12.51 -8.96
N PRO A 146 2.42 11.74 -9.96
CA PRO A 146 3.05 10.46 -10.29
C PRO A 146 4.51 10.68 -10.66
N GLN A 147 5.39 9.88 -10.08
CA GLN A 147 6.81 9.91 -10.42
C GLN A 147 7.11 8.80 -11.43
N PRO A 148 7.68 9.12 -12.60
CA PRO A 148 7.97 8.11 -13.60
C PRO A 148 9.01 7.10 -13.09
N TRP A 149 8.81 5.85 -13.44
CA TRP A 149 9.80 4.80 -13.25
C TRP A 149 10.83 4.85 -14.38
N THR A 150 12.07 5.04 -13.99
CA THR A 150 13.24 4.99 -14.86
C THR A 150 14.17 3.89 -14.39
N LEU A 151 15.10 3.46 -15.25
CA LEU A 151 16.13 2.49 -14.86
C LEU A 151 16.89 2.96 -13.60
N GLN A 152 17.25 4.22 -13.56
CA GLN A 152 17.94 4.80 -12.40
C GLN A 152 17.11 4.67 -11.12
N ARG A 153 15.81 4.98 -11.18
CA ARG A 153 14.91 4.88 -10.02
C ARG A 153 14.74 3.42 -9.58
N LEU A 154 14.61 2.49 -10.52
CA LEU A 154 14.53 1.06 -10.24
C LEU A 154 15.79 0.58 -9.50
N GLN A 155 16.98 0.93 -9.99
CA GLN A 155 18.26 0.59 -9.37
C GLN A 155 18.43 1.24 -7.98
N GLN A 156 17.99 2.49 -7.82
CA GLN A 156 18.01 3.18 -6.51
C GLN A 156 17.08 2.49 -5.51
N SER A 157 15.89 2.06 -5.93
CA SER A 157 14.95 1.31 -5.09
C SER A 157 15.56 -0.03 -4.65
N ALA A 158 16.10 -0.81 -5.58
CA ALA A 158 16.79 -2.07 -5.27
C ALA A 158 17.94 -1.87 -4.27
N THR A 159 18.77 -0.85 -4.51
CA THR A 159 19.87 -0.49 -3.61
C THR A 159 19.37 -0.10 -2.22
N ALA A 160 18.28 0.66 -2.13
CA ALA A 160 17.70 1.08 -0.86
C ALA A 160 17.15 -0.11 -0.06
N HIS A 161 16.47 -1.06 -0.71
CA HIS A 161 16.03 -2.30 -0.06
C HIS A 161 17.22 -3.12 0.45
N LYS A 162 18.24 -3.31 -0.36
CA LYS A 162 19.47 -4.04 0.02
C LYS A 162 20.20 -3.40 1.20
N LYS A 163 20.34 -2.06 1.21
CA LYS A 163 20.96 -1.32 2.33
C LYS A 163 20.19 -1.46 3.64
N ARG A 164 18.86 -1.57 3.57
CA ARG A 164 18.00 -1.79 4.74
C ARG A 164 17.95 -3.25 5.17
N GLY A 165 18.63 -4.17 4.48
CA GLY A 165 18.57 -5.61 4.74
C GLY A 165 17.22 -6.25 4.37
N ASN A 166 16.40 -5.58 3.60
CA ASN A 166 15.14 -6.12 3.10
C ASN A 166 15.38 -7.12 1.97
N ARG A 167 14.47 -8.08 1.82
CA ARG A 167 14.45 -9.03 0.71
C ARG A 167 13.25 -8.74 -0.17
N THR A 168 13.42 -8.79 -1.48
CA THR A 168 12.31 -8.61 -2.44
C THR A 168 12.24 -9.80 -3.39
N LEU A 169 11.03 -10.15 -3.82
CA LEU A 169 10.76 -11.11 -4.90
C LEU A 169 9.86 -10.43 -5.91
N THR A 170 10.21 -10.50 -7.18
CA THR A 170 9.35 -10.08 -8.28
C THR A 170 9.00 -11.28 -9.13
N THR A 171 7.72 -11.62 -9.19
CA THR A 171 7.19 -12.67 -10.05
C THR A 171 6.72 -12.05 -11.35
N VAL A 172 7.21 -12.51 -12.48
CA VAL A 172 6.95 -11.97 -13.81
C VAL A 172 6.31 -13.05 -14.68
N LEU A 173 5.26 -12.69 -15.39
CA LEU A 173 4.66 -13.47 -16.46
C LEU A 173 5.09 -12.89 -17.80
N ARG A 174 5.62 -13.75 -18.67
CA ARG A 174 5.92 -13.39 -20.07
C ARG A 174 5.13 -14.27 -21.04
N ASP A 175 4.91 -13.76 -22.23
CA ASP A 175 4.43 -14.56 -23.35
C ASP A 175 5.55 -15.33 -24.05
N ASP A 176 5.20 -16.10 -25.06
CA ASP A 176 6.15 -16.90 -25.85
C ASP A 176 7.14 -16.03 -26.65
N SER A 177 6.83 -14.76 -26.88
CA SER A 177 7.73 -13.79 -27.53
C SER A 177 8.72 -13.13 -26.56
N GLY A 178 8.54 -13.36 -25.26
CA GLY A 178 9.34 -12.78 -24.19
C GLY A 178 8.81 -11.43 -23.65
N CYS A 179 7.67 -10.93 -24.14
CA CYS A 179 7.06 -9.71 -23.64
C CYS A 179 6.55 -9.89 -22.20
N VAL A 180 6.77 -8.90 -21.35
CA VAL A 180 6.30 -8.90 -19.96
C VAL A 180 4.82 -8.53 -19.93
N LEU A 181 3.96 -9.47 -19.57
CA LEU A 181 2.50 -9.31 -19.54
C LEU A 181 1.95 -8.93 -18.16
N ALA A 182 2.61 -9.38 -17.10
CA ALA A 182 2.19 -9.09 -15.73
C ALA A 182 3.36 -9.27 -14.75
N LEU A 183 3.27 -8.57 -13.62
CA LEU A 183 4.17 -8.79 -12.50
C LEU A 183 3.44 -8.68 -11.16
N SER A 184 4.04 -9.29 -10.13
CA SER A 184 3.65 -9.11 -8.73
C SER A 184 4.90 -9.09 -7.85
N GLU A 185 4.99 -8.08 -6.98
CA GLU A 185 6.12 -7.89 -6.08
C GLU A 185 5.79 -8.32 -4.66
N ALA A 186 6.82 -8.81 -3.95
CA ALA A 186 6.77 -9.12 -2.54
C ALA A 186 7.99 -8.56 -1.82
N LEU A 187 7.79 -8.20 -0.55
CA LEU A 187 8.80 -7.61 0.31
C LEU A 187 8.81 -8.33 1.67
N GLN A 188 9.99 -8.68 2.14
CA GLN A 188 10.22 -9.06 3.53
C GLN A 188 11.15 -8.04 4.17
N ARG A 189 10.64 -7.29 5.17
CA ARG A 189 11.42 -6.26 5.85
C ARG A 189 12.35 -6.89 6.87
N CYS A 190 13.57 -6.39 6.97
CA CYS A 190 14.59 -6.87 7.89
C CYS A 190 14.14 -6.85 9.37
N HIS A 191 13.38 -5.81 9.76
CA HIS A 191 12.93 -5.63 11.13
C HIS A 191 11.54 -6.22 11.43
N SER A 192 10.88 -6.81 10.43
CA SER A 192 9.62 -7.52 10.64
C SER A 192 9.87 -8.94 11.14
N SER A 193 8.86 -9.52 11.78
CA SER A 193 8.91 -10.94 12.14
C SER A 193 9.13 -11.81 10.91
N ALA A 194 9.96 -12.86 11.03
CA ALA A 194 10.29 -13.75 9.92
C ALA A 194 9.09 -14.53 9.36
N ASP A 195 7.97 -14.56 10.08
CA ASP A 195 6.71 -15.17 9.66
C ASP A 195 5.80 -14.23 8.84
N LEU A 196 6.26 -12.99 8.57
CA LEU A 196 5.53 -11.97 7.83
C LEU A 196 6.23 -11.61 6.51
N ALA A 197 5.43 -11.35 5.50
CA ALA A 197 5.83 -10.69 4.26
C ALA A 197 4.73 -9.75 3.80
N GLU A 198 5.07 -8.84 2.90
CA GLU A 198 4.14 -7.91 2.24
C GLU A 198 4.08 -8.27 0.76
N GLN A 199 2.89 -8.29 0.17
CA GLN A 199 2.71 -8.35 -1.27
C GLN A 199 2.31 -6.96 -1.75
N GLY A 200 3.21 -6.35 -2.48
CA GLY A 200 3.06 -5.01 -3.02
C GLY A 200 2.27 -5.00 -4.33
N ILE A 201 2.80 -4.27 -5.30
CA ILE A 201 2.13 -4.09 -6.59
C ILE A 201 1.85 -5.43 -7.28
N THR A 202 0.65 -5.53 -7.87
CA THR A 202 0.29 -6.55 -8.85
C THR A 202 -0.33 -5.84 -10.04
N ILE A 203 0.26 -5.96 -11.21
CA ILE A 203 -0.18 -5.28 -12.41
C ILE A 203 -0.17 -6.21 -13.62
N VAL A 204 -1.13 -5.99 -14.51
CA VAL A 204 -1.25 -6.67 -15.80
C VAL A 204 -1.25 -5.62 -16.88
N ASP A 205 -0.51 -5.85 -17.93
CA ASP A 205 -0.52 -5.02 -19.14
C ASP A 205 -1.94 -4.72 -19.60
N CYS A 206 -2.21 -3.47 -19.98
CA CYS A 206 -3.57 -2.99 -20.29
C CYS A 206 -4.25 -3.79 -21.40
N ASP A 207 -3.50 -4.20 -22.42
CA ASP A 207 -4.00 -4.93 -23.58
C ASP A 207 -4.26 -6.42 -23.28
N HIS A 208 -3.70 -6.90 -22.17
CA HIS A 208 -3.79 -8.31 -21.75
C HIS A 208 -4.69 -8.53 -20.52
N ARG A 209 -5.54 -7.56 -20.16
CA ARG A 209 -6.49 -7.67 -19.04
C ARG A 209 -7.66 -8.61 -19.34
N ASN A 210 -8.41 -8.94 -18.29
CA ASN A 210 -9.60 -9.81 -18.34
C ASN A 210 -9.32 -11.25 -18.79
N GLN A 211 -8.06 -11.67 -18.86
CA GLN A 211 -7.62 -13.04 -19.19
C GLN A 211 -7.19 -13.84 -17.96
N GLY A 212 -7.48 -13.33 -16.75
CA GLY A 212 -7.14 -14.00 -15.49
C GLY A 212 -5.68 -13.88 -15.05
N TYR A 213 -4.83 -13.17 -15.78
CA TYR A 213 -3.39 -13.05 -15.47
C TYR A 213 -3.13 -12.41 -14.11
N GLY A 214 -3.93 -11.43 -13.67
CA GLY A 214 -3.79 -10.84 -12.34
C GLY A 214 -3.91 -11.84 -11.20
N THR A 215 -4.91 -12.73 -11.26
CA THR A 215 -5.07 -13.79 -10.26
C THR A 215 -3.91 -14.77 -10.32
N ARG A 216 -3.51 -15.19 -11.52
CA ARG A 216 -2.46 -16.19 -11.73
C ARG A 216 -1.09 -15.67 -11.29
N VAL A 217 -0.68 -14.46 -11.68
CA VAL A 217 0.62 -13.90 -11.29
C VAL A 217 0.68 -13.62 -9.78
N LYS A 218 -0.42 -13.17 -9.17
CA LYS A 218 -0.51 -12.97 -7.72
C LYS A 218 -0.43 -14.28 -6.96
N ALA A 219 -1.10 -15.31 -7.42
CA ALA A 219 -1.02 -16.67 -6.86
C ALA A 219 0.39 -17.27 -7.01
N ALA A 220 1.02 -17.09 -8.17
CA ALA A 220 2.41 -17.52 -8.40
C ALA A 220 3.38 -16.78 -7.46
N ALA A 221 3.18 -15.48 -7.22
CA ALA A 221 3.98 -14.72 -6.27
C ALA A 221 3.84 -15.27 -4.85
N LEU A 222 2.63 -15.61 -4.39
CA LEU A 222 2.41 -16.25 -3.09
C LEU A 222 3.13 -17.61 -3.01
N LYS A 223 3.10 -18.41 -4.08
CA LYS A 223 3.85 -19.67 -4.16
C LYS A 223 5.36 -19.45 -4.08
N ASN A 224 5.88 -18.43 -4.77
CA ASN A 224 7.29 -18.05 -4.73
C ASN A 224 7.69 -17.57 -3.32
N ILE A 225 6.85 -16.81 -2.62
CA ILE A 225 7.07 -16.46 -1.21
C ILE A 225 7.19 -17.71 -0.36
N HIS A 226 6.28 -18.66 -0.50
CA HIS A 226 6.32 -19.90 0.28
C HIS A 226 7.61 -20.70 0.03
N ASN A 227 8.04 -20.81 -1.23
CA ASN A 227 9.22 -21.58 -1.61
C ASN A 227 10.53 -20.91 -1.16
N ASN A 228 10.66 -19.59 -1.31
CA ASN A 228 11.88 -18.85 -1.01
C ASN A 228 11.96 -18.37 0.45
N TRP A 229 10.79 -18.16 1.09
CA TRP A 229 10.67 -17.69 2.47
C TRP A 229 9.78 -18.64 3.29
N PRO A 230 10.18 -19.88 3.55
CA PRO A 230 9.31 -20.93 4.12
C PRO A 230 8.84 -20.66 5.55
N LYS A 231 9.42 -19.68 6.24
CA LYS A 231 8.97 -19.26 7.57
C LYS A 231 7.77 -18.32 7.51
N VAL A 232 7.46 -17.75 6.35
CA VAL A 232 6.33 -16.81 6.20
C VAL A 232 5.02 -17.56 6.36
N LYS A 233 4.19 -17.08 7.30
CA LYS A 233 2.86 -17.61 7.61
C LYS A 233 1.74 -16.68 7.19
N ARG A 234 2.02 -15.38 7.08
CA ARG A 234 1.05 -14.36 6.67
C ARG A 234 1.68 -13.41 5.66
N VAL A 235 0.97 -13.18 4.57
CA VAL A 235 1.37 -12.22 3.55
C VAL A 235 0.36 -11.09 3.55
N PHE A 236 0.78 -9.92 4.02
CA PHE A 236 -0.03 -8.72 4.06
C PHE A 236 -0.11 -8.08 2.68
N SER A 237 -1.22 -7.48 2.38
CA SER A 237 -1.36 -6.56 1.25
C SER A 237 -2.47 -5.57 1.52
N ASP A 238 -2.46 -4.49 0.75
CA ASP A 238 -3.46 -3.44 0.75
C ASP A 238 -3.98 -3.21 -0.67
N TYR A 239 -5.14 -2.59 -0.77
CA TYR A 239 -5.72 -2.17 -2.03
C TYR A 239 -6.76 -1.08 -1.81
N SER A 240 -6.92 -0.20 -2.82
CA SER A 240 -7.97 0.81 -2.82
C SER A 240 -9.36 0.19 -2.69
N SER A 241 -10.21 0.70 -1.80
CA SER A 241 -11.61 0.26 -1.67
C SER A 241 -12.39 0.36 -2.99
N HIS A 242 -11.98 1.25 -3.89
CA HIS A 242 -12.54 1.40 -5.23
C HIS A 242 -11.99 0.39 -6.25
N ASN A 243 -10.93 -0.35 -5.91
CA ASN A 243 -10.36 -1.38 -6.80
C ASN A 243 -11.09 -2.72 -6.67
N THR A 244 -12.32 -2.77 -7.19
CA THR A 244 -13.16 -3.97 -7.13
C THR A 244 -12.53 -5.20 -7.81
N ARG A 245 -11.68 -4.97 -8.83
CA ARG A 245 -10.94 -6.04 -9.50
C ARG A 245 -9.92 -6.68 -8.56
N MET A 246 -9.11 -5.86 -7.88
CA MET A 246 -8.15 -6.36 -6.90
C MET A 246 -8.87 -6.98 -5.71
N GLY A 247 -9.97 -6.41 -5.23
CA GLY A 247 -10.82 -7.01 -4.19
C GLY A 247 -11.30 -8.40 -4.57
N SER A 248 -11.74 -8.60 -5.82
CA SER A 248 -12.15 -9.92 -6.34
C SER A 248 -10.97 -10.91 -6.40
N ILE A 249 -9.80 -10.49 -6.85
CA ILE A 249 -8.58 -11.32 -6.87
C ILE A 249 -8.21 -11.74 -5.45
N ASN A 250 -8.16 -10.77 -4.53
CA ASN A 250 -7.83 -11.00 -3.13
C ASN A 250 -8.79 -11.99 -2.46
N SER A 251 -10.09 -11.82 -2.68
CA SER A 251 -11.13 -12.73 -2.16
C SER A 251 -10.93 -14.17 -2.63
N ARG A 252 -10.61 -14.37 -3.92
CA ARG A 252 -10.32 -15.70 -4.49
C ARG A 252 -9.09 -16.35 -3.89
N LEU A 253 -8.12 -15.56 -3.45
CA LEU A 253 -6.88 -16.00 -2.83
C LEU A 253 -6.97 -16.11 -1.30
N GLY A 254 -8.18 -15.99 -0.72
CA GLY A 254 -8.40 -16.17 0.70
C GLY A 254 -7.93 -14.99 1.58
N PHE A 255 -7.88 -13.79 1.00
CA PHE A 255 -7.55 -12.57 1.73
C PHE A 255 -8.56 -12.30 2.86
N GLN A 256 -8.03 -12.00 4.04
CA GLN A 256 -8.78 -11.67 5.24
C GLN A 256 -8.55 -10.20 5.58
N ARG A 257 -9.59 -9.38 5.43
CA ARG A 257 -9.57 -7.97 5.84
C ARG A 257 -9.41 -7.88 7.36
N VAL A 258 -8.52 -6.99 7.81
CA VAL A 258 -8.29 -6.69 9.25
C VAL A 258 -8.57 -5.25 9.60
N SER A 259 -8.28 -4.31 8.69
CA SER A 259 -8.45 -2.88 8.93
C SER A 259 -8.66 -2.13 7.61
N ALA A 260 -8.85 -0.84 7.71
CA ALA A 260 -8.75 0.08 6.58
C ALA A 260 -8.11 1.39 7.04
N THR A 261 -7.63 2.19 6.08
CA THR A 261 -7.13 3.54 6.33
C THR A 261 -7.86 4.50 5.40
N GLN A 262 -8.50 5.49 6.01
CA GLN A 262 -9.02 6.65 5.29
C GLN A 262 -7.92 7.68 5.11
N ILE A 263 -7.81 8.24 3.92
CA ILE A 263 -6.87 9.34 3.64
C ILE A 263 -7.69 10.58 3.36
N TRP A 264 -7.58 11.53 4.28
CA TRP A 264 -8.26 12.82 4.25
C TRP A 264 -7.35 13.87 3.69
N GLN A 265 -7.86 14.74 2.84
CA GLN A 265 -7.07 15.74 2.13
C GLN A 265 -7.61 17.14 2.39
N LEU A 266 -6.68 18.07 2.68
CA LEU A 266 -6.91 19.51 2.69
C LEU A 266 -6.00 20.15 1.65
N THR A 267 -6.50 21.15 0.94
CA THR A 267 -5.71 22.05 0.08
C THR A 267 -5.77 23.44 0.67
N LEU A 268 -4.62 23.99 1.01
CA LEU A 268 -4.44 25.34 1.57
C LEU A 268 -4.44 26.41 0.48
#